data_91f43ecaa22ae233b6564a27ed8eb84d
#
_entry.id   91f43ecaa22ae233b6564a27ed8eb84d
#
_cell.length_a   1.000
_cell.length_b   1.000
_cell.length_c   1.000
_cell.angle_alpha   90.00
_cell.angle_beta   90.00
_cell.angle_gamma   90.00
#
_symmetry.space_group_name_H-M   'P 1'
#
loop_
_entity.id
_entity.type
_entity.pdbx_description
1 polymer ?
#
loop_
_entity_poly.entity_id
_entity_poly.type
_entity_poly.pdbx_seq_one_letter_code
_entity_poly.pdbx_strand_id
1 'polypeptide(L)'
;MNAVRREQRYSSAMKAARYWHLRDDGLIECDLCPRHCRIADGKYGICRVRQRQGDKLIAASYGLICGLAVDPIEKKPLYHFLPGSSVLSFGTVGCNLTCTFCQNFHLSRANRIEGTRTTPEEIAEAAIAHTCASVAFTYNEPIVFLEFAVNTAKVCHERGLKSVAVTNGWMEPEPRKEFYAHMDAANVDLKAFTNQFYQELCGATLQPVLDTLVYIRHETNVHLEVTTLLIPGRNDSPAEIDAMTKWAVSNLGPDVPWHFSAYRPTLQWSEAPPTPLESLLQAKSIAEHNGLRRVHLGNVRIAS
;
A
#
# COMPACT_ATOMS: atom_id res chain seq x y z
N MET A 1 -38.27 -7.63 -8.04
CA MET A 1 -37.87 -8.32 -6.76
C MET A 1 -36.36 -8.23 -6.46
N ASN A 2 -35.51 -7.67 -7.31
CA ASN A 2 -34.03 -7.66 -7.11
C ASN A 2 -33.44 -6.40 -6.41
N ALA A 3 -34.09 -5.25 -6.45
CA ALA A 3 -33.57 -4.01 -5.85
C ALA A 3 -33.70 -4.00 -4.32
N VAL A 4 -34.85 -4.38 -3.78
CA VAL A 4 -35.12 -4.40 -2.32
C VAL A 4 -34.26 -5.42 -1.57
N ARG A 5 -33.89 -6.55 -2.21
CA ARG A 5 -32.95 -7.52 -1.64
C ARG A 5 -31.48 -7.03 -1.68
N ARG A 6 -31.14 -6.14 -2.58
CA ARG A 6 -29.81 -5.50 -2.62
C ARG A 6 -29.64 -4.51 -1.47
N GLU A 7 -30.62 -3.66 -1.20
CA GLU A 7 -30.58 -2.69 -0.09
C GLU A 7 -30.50 -3.34 1.28
N GLN A 8 -31.15 -4.48 1.51
CA GLN A 8 -31.08 -5.21 2.79
C GLN A 8 -29.72 -5.89 3.06
N ARG A 9 -28.92 -6.23 2.03
CA ARG A 9 -27.56 -6.75 2.20
C ARG A 9 -26.56 -5.67 2.65
N TYR A 10 -26.84 -4.43 2.37
CA TYR A 10 -26.02 -3.28 2.73
C TYR A 10 -26.61 -2.54 3.94
N SER A 11 -27.05 -3.28 4.95
CA SER A 11 -27.42 -2.67 6.23
C SER A 11 -26.36 -1.64 6.59
N SER A 12 -26.79 -0.39 6.76
CA SER A 12 -25.98 0.81 6.98
C SER A 12 -25.25 0.82 8.33
N ALA A 13 -24.95 -0.32 8.92
CA ALA A 13 -24.14 -0.42 10.11
C ALA A 13 -22.71 0.01 9.74
N MET A 14 -22.38 1.24 10.11
CA MET A 14 -21.04 1.76 9.98
C MET A 14 -20.05 0.79 10.62
N LYS A 15 -19.04 0.35 9.87
CA LYS A 15 -18.07 -0.61 10.37
C LYS A 15 -17.20 0.03 11.43
N ALA A 16 -17.22 -0.51 12.64
CA ALA A 16 -16.32 -0.08 13.71
C ALA A 16 -14.87 -0.29 13.27
N ALA A 17 -14.07 0.74 13.44
CA ALA A 17 -12.61 0.65 13.23
C ALA A 17 -11.95 -0.04 14.42
N ARG A 18 -10.81 -0.68 14.16
CA ARG A 18 -9.94 -1.27 15.19
C ARG A 18 -8.73 -0.38 15.42
N TYR A 19 -7.91 -0.69 16.44
CA TYR A 19 -6.67 0.00 16.76
C TYR A 19 -6.89 1.48 17.04
N TRP A 20 -7.54 1.75 18.16
CA TRP A 20 -7.73 3.08 18.73
C TRP A 20 -8.04 2.98 20.22
N HIS A 21 -7.84 4.05 20.95
CA HIS A 21 -8.26 4.19 22.35
C HIS A 21 -8.80 5.58 22.64
N LEU A 22 -9.60 5.69 23.69
CA LEU A 22 -10.06 6.96 24.23
C LEU A 22 -8.99 7.49 25.18
N ARG A 23 -8.62 8.76 24.99
CA ARG A 23 -7.65 9.48 25.79
C ARG A 23 -8.31 10.17 26.98
N ASP A 24 -7.52 10.55 28.01
CA ASP A 24 -7.99 11.30 29.17
C ASP A 24 -8.51 12.71 28.81
N ASP A 25 -8.02 13.31 27.72
CA ASP A 25 -8.49 14.60 27.20
C ASP A 25 -9.79 14.50 26.40
N GLY A 26 -10.41 13.34 26.36
CA GLY A 26 -11.67 13.08 25.68
C GLY A 26 -11.55 12.92 24.15
N LEU A 27 -10.34 12.95 23.56
CA LEU A 27 -10.12 12.66 22.16
C LEU A 27 -9.96 11.15 21.93
N ILE A 28 -10.28 10.67 20.74
CA ILE A 28 -9.86 9.33 20.29
C ILE A 28 -8.47 9.44 19.64
N GLU A 29 -7.53 8.60 20.09
CA GLU A 29 -6.27 8.38 19.39
C GLU A 29 -6.33 7.12 18.54
N CYS A 30 -5.92 7.24 17.25
CA CYS A 30 -5.89 6.14 16.32
C CYS A 30 -4.50 5.51 16.30
N ASP A 31 -4.40 4.22 16.65
CA ASP A 31 -3.16 3.45 16.79
C ASP A 31 -2.84 2.61 15.54
N LEU A 32 -3.41 2.95 14.39
CA LEU A 32 -3.23 2.18 13.15
C LEU A 32 -1.87 2.39 12.50
N CYS A 33 -1.36 3.62 12.57
CA CYS A 33 -0.10 4.02 11.97
C CYS A 33 0.61 5.06 12.83
N PRO A 34 1.93 5.30 12.64
CA PRO A 34 2.73 6.21 13.46
C PRO A 34 2.31 7.69 13.42
N ARG A 35 1.17 7.99 12.81
CA ARG A 35 0.58 9.33 12.83
C ARG A 35 -0.13 9.63 14.14
N HIS A 36 -0.63 8.62 14.84
CA HIS A 36 -1.34 8.75 16.12
C HIS A 36 -2.34 9.90 16.14
N CYS A 37 -3.25 9.89 15.12
CA CYS A 37 -4.21 10.97 14.95
C CYS A 37 -5.12 11.11 16.18
N ARG A 38 -5.15 12.33 16.76
CA ARG A 38 -6.09 12.71 17.83
C ARG A 38 -7.34 13.28 17.19
N ILE A 39 -8.47 12.61 17.37
CA ILE A 39 -9.68 12.81 16.58
C ILE A 39 -10.81 13.26 17.50
N ALA A 40 -11.29 14.51 17.31
CA ALA A 40 -12.47 15.03 17.96
C ALA A 40 -13.75 14.46 17.33
N ASP A 41 -14.87 14.55 18.03
CA ASP A 41 -16.15 14.03 17.52
C ASP A 41 -16.54 14.65 16.17
N GLY A 42 -17.05 13.81 15.27
CA GLY A 42 -17.39 14.16 13.90
C GLY A 42 -16.19 14.37 12.96
N LYS A 43 -14.93 14.36 13.47
CA LYS A 43 -13.73 14.61 12.66
C LYS A 43 -13.10 13.31 12.15
N TYR A 44 -12.17 13.48 11.20
CA TYR A 44 -11.42 12.40 10.56
C TYR A 44 -9.94 12.47 10.95
N GLY A 45 -9.27 11.31 10.94
CA GLY A 45 -7.81 11.26 10.90
C GLY A 45 -7.27 11.82 9.58
N ILE A 46 -5.95 12.02 9.51
CA ILE A 46 -5.25 12.55 8.32
C ILE A 46 -5.50 11.68 7.06
N CYS A 47 -5.72 10.38 7.23
CA CYS A 47 -6.09 9.46 6.14
C CYS A 47 -7.47 9.73 5.53
N ARG A 48 -8.32 10.55 6.18
CA ARG A 48 -9.67 10.98 5.75
C ARG A 48 -10.73 9.87 5.72
N VAL A 49 -10.43 8.67 6.22
CA VAL A 49 -11.35 7.52 6.19
C VAL A 49 -11.59 6.87 7.55
N ARG A 50 -10.89 7.32 8.58
CA ARG A 50 -11.17 6.95 9.96
C ARG A 50 -11.81 8.12 10.66
N GLN A 51 -13.12 7.97 10.98
CA GLN A 51 -13.97 9.02 11.52
C GLN A 51 -14.38 8.70 12.95
N ARG A 52 -14.27 9.66 13.85
CA ARG A 52 -14.89 9.55 15.16
C ARG A 52 -16.38 9.85 15.07
N GLN A 53 -17.19 9.02 15.70
CA GLN A 53 -18.63 9.23 15.88
C GLN A 53 -19.00 8.88 17.33
N GLY A 54 -19.19 9.90 18.14
CA GLY A 54 -19.40 9.76 19.56
C GLY A 54 -18.18 9.15 20.26
N ASP A 55 -18.37 7.99 20.88
CA ASP A 55 -17.37 7.21 21.60
C ASP A 55 -16.65 6.15 20.76
N LYS A 56 -16.86 6.14 19.43
CA LYS A 56 -16.34 5.10 18.53
C LYS A 56 -15.56 5.69 17.36
N LEU A 57 -14.57 4.94 16.88
CA LEU A 57 -13.91 5.19 15.60
C LEU A 57 -14.53 4.29 14.53
N ILE A 58 -14.83 4.86 13.37
CA ILE A 58 -15.51 4.21 12.24
C ILE A 58 -14.56 4.12 11.05
N ALA A 59 -14.53 2.95 10.39
CA ALA A 59 -13.89 2.72 9.10
C ALA A 59 -14.84 3.18 7.97
N ALA A 60 -14.85 4.47 7.68
CA ALA A 60 -15.87 5.11 6.86
C ALA A 60 -15.81 4.70 5.37
N SER A 61 -14.66 4.19 4.88
CA SER A 61 -14.51 3.66 3.51
C SER A 61 -14.81 2.15 3.40
N TYR A 62 -15.26 1.48 4.46
CA TYR A 62 -15.53 0.05 4.43
C TYR A 62 -16.55 -0.33 3.35
N GLY A 63 -16.13 -1.23 2.43
CA GLY A 63 -16.98 -1.69 1.33
C GLY A 63 -17.25 -0.65 0.24
N LEU A 64 -16.52 0.48 0.21
CA LEU A 64 -16.57 1.48 -0.86
C LEU A 64 -15.26 1.41 -1.65
N ILE A 65 -15.27 0.68 -2.77
CA ILE A 65 -14.07 0.45 -3.58
C ILE A 65 -13.96 1.42 -4.75
N CYS A 66 -12.71 1.69 -5.15
CA CYS A 66 -12.34 2.48 -6.30
C CYS A 66 -11.37 1.69 -7.19
N GLY A 67 -11.39 1.95 -8.49
CA GLY A 67 -10.37 1.46 -9.41
C GLY A 67 -10.37 -0.06 -9.62
N LEU A 68 -11.53 -0.72 -9.61
CA LEU A 68 -11.60 -2.17 -9.87
C LEU A 68 -11.09 -2.50 -11.27
N ALA A 69 -10.03 -3.34 -11.36
CA ALA A 69 -9.42 -3.73 -12.61
C ALA A 69 -8.80 -5.14 -12.54
N VAL A 70 -8.81 -5.86 -13.67
CA VAL A 70 -8.00 -7.07 -13.85
C VAL A 70 -6.69 -6.67 -14.49
N ASP A 71 -5.59 -7.00 -13.84
CA ASP A 71 -4.23 -6.66 -14.27
C ASP A 71 -3.33 -7.91 -14.28
N PRO A 72 -2.23 -7.94 -15.05
CA PRO A 72 -1.14 -8.88 -14.80
C PRO A 72 -0.55 -8.64 -13.40
N ILE A 73 -0.11 -9.72 -12.72
CA ILE A 73 0.47 -9.63 -11.37
C ILE A 73 1.72 -8.74 -11.35
N GLU A 74 2.49 -8.71 -12.43
CA GLU A 74 3.69 -7.90 -12.59
C GLU A 74 3.40 -6.39 -12.54
N LYS A 75 2.16 -5.97 -12.81
CA LYS A 75 1.73 -4.58 -12.65
C LYS A 75 1.57 -4.17 -11.18
N LYS A 76 1.63 -5.14 -10.25
CA LYS A 76 1.68 -4.92 -8.79
C LYS A 76 3.11 -4.95 -8.26
N PRO A 77 4.11 -4.67 -9.05
CA PRO A 77 5.51 -5.09 -9.08
C PRO A 77 5.79 -6.36 -8.27
N LEU A 78 5.14 -7.47 -8.67
CA LEU A 78 5.35 -8.81 -8.13
C LEU A 78 5.76 -9.72 -9.29
N TYR A 79 7.07 -9.84 -9.52
CA TYR A 79 7.63 -10.58 -10.64
C TYR A 79 7.97 -12.02 -10.26
N HIS A 80 8.04 -12.30 -8.96
CA HIS A 80 8.42 -13.60 -8.41
C HIS A 80 7.30 -14.26 -7.62
N PHE A 81 6.11 -13.67 -7.60
CA PHE A 81 4.90 -14.24 -7.01
C PHE A 81 3.85 -14.50 -8.08
N LEU A 82 3.50 -15.77 -8.33
CA LEU A 82 2.52 -16.19 -9.34
C LEU A 82 2.75 -15.55 -10.73
N PRO A 83 3.98 -15.58 -11.30
CA PRO A 83 4.31 -14.88 -12.53
C PRO A 83 3.39 -15.29 -13.69
N GLY A 84 2.96 -14.30 -14.50
CA GLY A 84 2.05 -14.49 -15.62
C GLY A 84 0.58 -14.65 -15.23
N SER A 85 0.22 -14.61 -13.95
CA SER A 85 -1.17 -14.71 -13.50
C SER A 85 -1.92 -13.38 -13.58
N SER A 86 -3.25 -13.45 -13.64
CA SER A 86 -4.12 -12.30 -13.48
C SER A 86 -4.45 -12.05 -12.02
N VAL A 87 -4.55 -10.77 -11.65
CA VAL A 87 -4.94 -10.29 -10.32
C VAL A 87 -6.11 -9.32 -10.42
N LEU A 88 -7.14 -9.49 -9.59
CA LEU A 88 -8.19 -8.49 -9.43
C LEU A 88 -7.72 -7.43 -8.45
N SER A 89 -7.58 -6.20 -8.94
CA SER A 89 -7.02 -5.07 -8.20
C SER A 89 -8.10 -4.08 -7.79
N PHE A 90 -8.07 -3.61 -6.56
CA PHE A 90 -8.90 -2.49 -6.12
C PHE A 90 -8.23 -1.69 -5.01
N GLY A 91 -8.72 -0.47 -4.80
CA GLY A 91 -8.43 0.36 -3.66
C GLY A 91 -9.69 0.96 -3.06
N THR A 92 -9.49 1.89 -2.15
CA THR A 92 -10.52 2.77 -1.62
C THR A 92 -10.08 4.22 -1.79
N VAL A 93 -10.66 5.16 -1.06
CA VAL A 93 -10.10 6.50 -0.92
C VAL A 93 -9.27 6.61 0.36
N GLY A 94 -8.39 7.62 0.42
CA GLY A 94 -7.59 7.93 1.61
C GLY A 94 -6.22 7.25 1.65
N CYS A 95 -5.29 7.85 2.39
CA CYS A 95 -3.94 7.34 2.63
C CYS A 95 -3.37 7.95 3.91
N ASN A 96 -2.57 7.19 4.65
CA ASN A 96 -1.90 7.69 5.85
C ASN A 96 -0.67 8.57 5.53
N LEU A 97 -0.11 8.49 4.32
CA LEU A 97 0.91 9.41 3.81
C LEU A 97 0.30 10.59 3.05
N THR A 98 1.11 11.65 2.89
CA THR A 98 0.74 12.87 2.18
C THR A 98 1.70 13.19 1.03
N CYS A 99 2.15 12.14 0.33
CA CYS A 99 3.17 12.28 -0.71
C CYS A 99 2.78 13.34 -1.75
N THR A 100 3.67 14.32 -1.95
CA THR A 100 3.47 15.40 -2.93
C THR A 100 3.45 14.86 -4.37
N PHE A 101 4.27 13.83 -4.64
CA PHE A 101 4.43 13.17 -5.94
C PHE A 101 3.46 12.00 -6.17
N CYS A 102 2.37 11.89 -5.42
CA CYS A 102 1.46 10.75 -5.50
C CYS A 102 0.78 10.67 -6.87
N GLN A 103 0.99 9.55 -7.59
CA GLN A 103 0.37 9.31 -8.89
C GLN A 103 -1.14 9.05 -8.80
N ASN A 104 -1.60 8.55 -7.63
CA ASN A 104 -3.01 8.31 -7.33
C ASN A 104 -3.59 9.39 -6.39
N PHE A 105 -3.17 10.64 -6.56
CA PHE A 105 -3.55 11.75 -5.69
C PHE A 105 -5.08 11.90 -5.56
N HIS A 106 -5.83 11.69 -6.65
CA HIS A 106 -7.29 11.75 -6.68
C HIS A 106 -7.96 10.74 -5.74
N LEU A 107 -7.32 9.58 -5.46
CA LEU A 107 -7.79 8.60 -4.48
C LEU A 107 -7.24 8.88 -3.10
N SER A 108 -5.90 9.04 -2.98
CA SER A 108 -5.22 9.16 -1.70
C SER A 108 -5.59 10.43 -0.93
N ARG A 109 -5.99 11.49 -1.64
CA ARG A 109 -6.35 12.80 -1.09
C ARG A 109 -7.77 13.24 -1.45
N ALA A 110 -8.65 12.29 -1.78
CA ALA A 110 -10.06 12.55 -2.08
C ALA A 110 -10.72 13.37 -0.95
N ASN A 111 -11.53 14.35 -1.33
CA ASN A 111 -12.26 15.21 -0.40
C ASN A 111 -13.58 14.57 0.09
N ARG A 112 -14.02 13.50 -0.59
CA ARG A 112 -15.22 12.74 -0.26
C ARG A 112 -14.91 11.26 -0.23
N ILE A 113 -15.64 10.53 0.61
CA ILE A 113 -15.59 9.07 0.65
C ILE A 113 -16.63 8.57 -0.33
N GLU A 114 -16.18 8.23 -1.53
CA GLU A 114 -17.00 7.76 -2.63
C GLU A 114 -16.41 6.46 -3.19
N GLY A 115 -17.26 5.66 -3.85
CA GLY A 115 -16.84 4.42 -4.46
C GLY A 115 -18.03 3.52 -4.79
N THR A 116 -17.76 2.43 -5.47
CA THR A 116 -18.75 1.38 -5.70
C THR A 116 -18.88 0.54 -4.42
N ARG A 117 -20.11 0.43 -3.92
CA ARG A 117 -20.38 -0.40 -2.75
C ARG A 117 -20.26 -1.87 -3.12
N THR A 118 -19.53 -2.63 -2.32
CA THR A 118 -19.29 -4.05 -2.51
C THR A 118 -19.05 -4.78 -1.19
N THR A 119 -19.11 -6.10 -1.22
CA THR A 119 -18.78 -6.98 -0.08
C THR A 119 -17.52 -7.78 -0.36
N PRO A 120 -16.88 -8.37 0.67
CA PRO A 120 -15.76 -9.30 0.49
C PRO A 120 -16.10 -10.47 -0.45
N GLU A 121 -17.32 -11.00 -0.34
CA GLU A 121 -17.82 -12.11 -1.14
C GLU A 121 -17.94 -11.73 -2.62
N GLU A 122 -18.48 -10.54 -2.92
CA GLU A 122 -18.62 -10.02 -4.29
C GLU A 122 -17.23 -9.78 -4.94
N ILE A 123 -16.22 -9.35 -4.17
CA ILE A 123 -14.84 -9.23 -4.67
C ILE A 123 -14.28 -10.61 -5.04
N ALA A 124 -14.42 -11.59 -4.17
CA ALA A 124 -13.92 -12.94 -4.45
C ALA A 124 -14.66 -13.59 -5.62
N GLU A 125 -15.99 -13.40 -5.74
CA GLU A 125 -16.77 -13.85 -6.89
C GLU A 125 -16.32 -13.20 -8.20
N ALA A 126 -16.06 -11.90 -8.19
CA ALA A 126 -15.53 -11.18 -9.34
C ALA A 126 -14.13 -11.70 -9.75
N ALA A 127 -13.24 -11.97 -8.79
CA ALA A 127 -11.92 -12.52 -9.06
C ALA A 127 -12.01 -13.91 -9.73
N ILE A 128 -12.88 -14.79 -9.23
CA ILE A 128 -13.11 -16.11 -9.81
C ILE A 128 -13.71 -16.00 -11.22
N ALA A 129 -14.71 -15.16 -11.39
CA ALA A 129 -15.37 -14.95 -12.69
C ALA A 129 -14.41 -14.45 -13.78
N HIS A 130 -13.37 -13.70 -13.39
CA HIS A 130 -12.31 -13.22 -14.29
C HIS A 130 -11.06 -14.10 -14.29
N THR A 131 -11.11 -15.31 -13.74
CA THR A 131 -9.99 -16.27 -13.69
C THR A 131 -8.72 -15.66 -13.07
N CYS A 132 -8.88 -14.76 -12.11
CA CYS A 132 -7.75 -14.21 -11.34
C CYS A 132 -7.25 -15.22 -10.31
N ALA A 133 -5.94 -15.35 -10.18
CA ALA A 133 -5.33 -16.19 -9.15
C ALA A 133 -5.28 -15.50 -7.78
N SER A 134 -5.42 -14.18 -7.76
CA SER A 134 -5.29 -13.37 -6.55
C SER A 134 -6.13 -12.10 -6.59
N VAL A 135 -6.29 -11.49 -5.40
CA VAL A 135 -6.86 -10.15 -5.21
C VAL A 135 -5.80 -9.22 -4.64
N ALA A 136 -5.63 -8.03 -5.21
CA ALA A 136 -4.67 -7.02 -4.76
C ALA A 136 -5.35 -5.82 -4.12
N PHE A 137 -4.94 -5.52 -2.89
CA PHE A 137 -5.24 -4.30 -2.16
C PHE A 137 -4.20 -3.24 -2.54
N THR A 138 -4.59 -2.23 -3.34
CA THR A 138 -3.65 -1.34 -4.03
C THR A 138 -4.24 0.06 -4.32
N TYR A 139 -3.57 0.86 -5.15
CA TYR A 139 -3.88 2.22 -5.60
C TYR A 139 -3.76 3.29 -4.53
N ASN A 140 -4.37 3.11 -3.35
CA ASN A 140 -4.10 3.87 -2.13
C ASN A 140 -3.42 2.97 -1.08
N GLU A 141 -3.42 3.36 0.17
CA GLU A 141 -2.78 2.56 1.23
C GLU A 141 -3.77 1.55 1.85
N PRO A 142 -3.54 0.24 1.74
CA PRO A 142 -4.45 -0.77 2.26
C PRO A 142 -4.61 -0.76 3.78
N ILE A 143 -3.62 -0.31 4.56
CA ILE A 143 -3.76 -0.27 6.01
C ILE A 143 -4.89 0.66 6.47
N VAL A 144 -5.23 1.72 5.73
CA VAL A 144 -6.29 2.64 6.16
C VAL A 144 -7.70 2.05 6.03
N PHE A 145 -7.84 0.99 5.22
CA PHE A 145 -9.06 0.17 5.11
C PHE A 145 -8.85 -1.27 5.60
N LEU A 146 -8.01 -1.44 6.63
CA LEU A 146 -7.60 -2.73 7.22
C LEU A 146 -8.76 -3.70 7.39
N GLU A 147 -9.88 -3.26 7.96
CA GLU A 147 -11.02 -4.12 8.27
C GLU A 147 -11.64 -4.73 7.02
N PHE A 148 -11.70 -3.97 5.92
CA PHE A 148 -12.22 -4.47 4.65
C PHE A 148 -11.19 -5.37 3.95
N ALA A 149 -9.91 -4.98 3.95
CA ALA A 149 -8.84 -5.79 3.38
C ALA A 149 -8.73 -7.16 4.05
N VAL A 150 -8.70 -7.22 5.39
CA VAL A 150 -8.64 -8.47 6.16
C VAL A 150 -9.87 -9.34 5.93
N ASN A 151 -11.07 -8.76 5.96
CA ASN A 151 -12.28 -9.54 5.71
C ASN A 151 -12.32 -10.09 4.28
N THR A 152 -11.90 -9.30 3.29
CA THR A 152 -11.81 -9.75 1.90
C THR A 152 -10.76 -10.85 1.73
N ALA A 153 -9.58 -10.69 2.35
CA ALA A 153 -8.53 -11.70 2.31
C ALA A 153 -8.99 -13.06 2.87
N LYS A 154 -9.72 -13.06 3.99
CA LYS A 154 -10.30 -14.29 4.57
C LYS A 154 -11.22 -15.00 3.59
N VAL A 155 -12.17 -14.27 2.99
CA VAL A 155 -13.09 -14.84 1.99
C VAL A 155 -12.34 -15.33 0.74
N CYS A 156 -11.29 -14.60 0.31
CA CYS A 156 -10.43 -15.04 -0.79
C CYS A 156 -9.76 -16.38 -0.47
N HIS A 157 -9.17 -16.53 0.70
CA HIS A 157 -8.51 -17.77 1.12
C HIS A 157 -9.50 -18.95 1.22
N GLU A 158 -10.70 -18.74 1.76
CA GLU A 158 -11.77 -19.75 1.80
C GLU A 158 -12.18 -20.25 0.39
N ARG A 159 -11.95 -19.43 -0.64
CA ARG A 159 -12.25 -19.74 -2.05
C ARG A 159 -11.01 -20.10 -2.89
N GLY A 160 -9.86 -20.30 -2.26
CA GLY A 160 -8.61 -20.71 -2.93
C GLY A 160 -7.88 -19.58 -3.67
N LEU A 161 -8.28 -18.32 -3.47
CA LEU A 161 -7.61 -17.15 -4.04
C LEU A 161 -6.49 -16.67 -3.10
N LYS A 162 -5.44 -16.09 -3.68
CA LYS A 162 -4.36 -15.44 -2.94
C LYS A 162 -4.67 -13.95 -2.69
N SER A 163 -4.09 -13.39 -1.62
CA SER A 163 -4.25 -12.01 -1.19
C SER A 163 -2.92 -11.26 -1.25
N VAL A 164 -2.90 -10.11 -1.94
CA VAL A 164 -1.68 -9.37 -2.25
C VAL A 164 -1.82 -7.92 -1.80
N ALA A 165 -0.81 -7.39 -1.12
CA ALA A 165 -0.72 -5.98 -0.72
C ALA A 165 0.27 -5.20 -1.57
N VAL A 166 -0.13 -4.01 -2.05
CA VAL A 166 0.78 -2.97 -2.54
C VAL A 166 0.66 -1.80 -1.57
N THR A 167 1.68 -1.55 -0.77
CA THR A 167 1.60 -0.74 0.43
C THR A 167 2.84 0.13 0.64
N ASN A 168 2.68 1.23 1.36
CA ASN A 168 3.81 2.05 1.80
C ASN A 168 4.50 1.52 3.06
N GLY A 169 3.96 0.49 3.71
CA GLY A 169 4.56 -0.16 4.87
C GLY A 169 4.60 0.68 6.17
N TRP A 170 4.05 1.90 6.18
CA TRP A 170 4.10 2.80 7.33
C TRP A 170 2.94 2.56 8.28
N MET A 171 3.10 1.59 9.18
CA MET A 171 2.05 1.10 10.09
C MET A 171 2.62 0.71 11.45
N GLU A 172 1.78 0.72 12.48
CA GLU A 172 2.13 0.29 13.82
C GLU A 172 2.29 -1.24 13.92
N PRO A 173 3.05 -1.75 14.91
CA PRO A 173 3.34 -3.18 15.04
C PRO A 173 2.10 -4.08 15.13
N GLU A 174 1.11 -3.72 15.95
CA GLU A 174 -0.07 -4.60 16.14
C GLU A 174 -0.97 -4.69 14.89
N PRO A 175 -1.38 -3.58 14.24
CA PRO A 175 -2.10 -3.66 12.97
C PRO A 175 -1.27 -4.32 11.86
N ARG A 176 0.07 -4.18 11.86
CA ARG A 176 0.99 -4.86 10.94
C ARG A 176 0.88 -6.38 11.06
N LYS A 177 0.91 -6.91 12.27
CA LYS A 177 0.77 -8.35 12.53
C LYS A 177 -0.55 -8.88 11.98
N GLU A 178 -1.66 -8.21 12.29
CA GLU A 178 -2.97 -8.64 11.80
C GLU A 178 -3.05 -8.56 10.28
N PHE A 179 -2.57 -7.48 9.67
CA PHE A 179 -2.64 -7.28 8.23
C PHE A 179 -1.89 -8.38 7.48
N TYR A 180 -0.60 -8.60 7.82
CA TYR A 180 0.22 -9.58 7.13
C TYR A 180 -0.11 -11.04 7.45
N ALA A 181 -0.82 -11.33 8.55
CA ALA A 181 -1.35 -12.67 8.83
C ALA A 181 -2.37 -13.14 7.77
N HIS A 182 -2.89 -12.21 6.95
CA HIS A 182 -3.87 -12.49 5.90
C HIS A 182 -3.36 -12.17 4.48
N MET A 183 -2.07 -11.87 4.32
CA MET A 183 -1.45 -11.63 3.01
C MET A 183 -0.57 -12.80 2.60
N ASP A 184 -0.59 -13.16 1.31
CA ASP A 184 0.32 -14.16 0.73
C ASP A 184 1.55 -13.50 0.10
N ALA A 185 1.40 -12.27 -0.40
CA ALA A 185 2.51 -11.49 -0.95
C ALA A 185 2.32 -10.00 -0.68
N ALA A 186 3.43 -9.27 -0.68
CA ALA A 186 3.44 -7.83 -0.57
C ALA A 186 4.51 -7.21 -1.48
N ASN A 187 4.14 -6.13 -2.17
CA ASN A 187 5.10 -5.17 -2.68
C ASN A 187 5.08 -3.96 -1.76
N VAL A 188 6.22 -3.65 -1.15
CA VAL A 188 6.36 -2.52 -0.22
C VAL A 188 7.14 -1.41 -0.87
N ASP A 189 6.56 -0.21 -0.88
CA ASP A 189 7.22 1.01 -1.36
C ASP A 189 8.23 1.52 -0.32
N LEU A 190 9.52 1.24 -0.48
CA LEU A 190 10.58 1.98 0.20
C LEU A 190 10.92 3.22 -0.65
N LYS A 191 10.30 4.36 -0.30
CA LYS A 191 10.28 5.53 -1.18
C LYS A 191 11.62 6.28 -1.25
N ALA A 192 12.42 6.20 -0.21
CA ALA A 192 13.76 6.80 -0.09
C ALA A 192 14.50 6.16 1.08
N PHE A 193 15.79 6.48 1.25
CA PHE A 193 16.58 5.99 2.37
C PHE A 193 17.05 7.11 3.31
N THR A 194 16.35 8.25 3.29
CA THR A 194 16.57 9.38 4.20
C THR A 194 15.27 9.75 4.93
N ASN A 195 15.38 10.08 6.22
CA ASN A 195 14.25 10.56 6.99
C ASN A 195 13.78 11.93 6.50
N GLN A 196 14.70 12.74 5.97
CA GLN A 196 14.39 14.05 5.39
C GLN A 196 13.38 13.92 4.23
N PHE A 197 13.61 13.02 3.27
CA PHE A 197 12.67 12.77 2.18
C PHE A 197 11.28 12.36 2.68
N TYR A 198 11.24 11.46 3.66
CA TYR A 198 9.97 11.02 4.24
C TYR A 198 9.22 12.16 4.92
N GLN A 199 9.91 13.02 5.67
CA GLN A 199 9.29 14.17 6.35
C GLN A 199 8.80 15.22 5.36
N GLU A 200 9.62 15.64 4.42
CA GLU A 200 9.33 16.73 3.50
C GLU A 200 8.32 16.35 2.41
N LEU A 201 8.49 15.16 1.81
CA LEU A 201 7.71 14.78 0.63
C LEU A 201 6.58 13.78 0.92
N CYS A 202 6.68 12.99 2.00
CA CYS A 202 5.67 11.97 2.34
C CYS A 202 4.87 12.32 3.60
N GLY A 203 5.33 13.29 4.40
CA GLY A 203 4.73 13.63 5.69
C GLY A 203 4.78 12.45 6.68
N ALA A 204 5.86 11.68 6.68
CA ALA A 204 6.05 10.45 7.45
C ALA A 204 7.49 10.34 7.97
N THR A 205 7.87 9.16 8.46
CA THR A 205 9.23 8.82 8.89
C THR A 205 9.67 7.50 8.26
N LEU A 206 10.98 7.32 8.08
CA LEU A 206 11.56 6.15 7.41
C LEU A 206 11.48 4.88 8.26
N GLN A 207 11.81 4.95 9.56
CA GLN A 207 12.04 3.78 10.40
C GLN A 207 10.88 2.78 10.43
N PRO A 208 9.60 3.18 10.57
CA PRO A 208 8.48 2.22 10.58
C PRO A 208 8.33 1.41 9.28
N VAL A 209 8.79 1.97 8.14
CA VAL A 209 8.81 1.23 6.87
C VAL A 209 9.91 0.17 6.89
N LEU A 210 11.10 0.51 7.37
CA LEU A 210 12.20 -0.45 7.55
C LEU A 210 11.81 -1.57 8.51
N ASP A 211 11.17 -1.24 9.63
CA ASP A 211 10.68 -2.22 10.61
C ASP A 211 9.63 -3.16 9.99
N THR A 212 8.79 -2.64 9.09
CA THR A 212 7.80 -3.45 8.37
C THR A 212 8.46 -4.41 7.38
N LEU A 213 9.47 -3.96 6.64
CA LEU A 213 10.24 -4.81 5.72
C LEU A 213 10.93 -5.97 6.46
N VAL A 214 11.60 -5.65 7.59
CA VAL A 214 12.26 -6.64 8.44
C VAL A 214 11.25 -7.64 9.01
N TYR A 215 10.11 -7.14 9.51
CA TYR A 215 9.03 -7.99 10.04
C TYR A 215 8.50 -8.95 8.99
N ILE A 216 8.17 -8.47 7.79
CA ILE A 216 7.67 -9.34 6.72
C ILE A 216 8.70 -10.43 6.40
N ARG A 217 9.96 -10.04 6.29
CA ARG A 217 11.05 -10.95 5.88
C ARG A 217 11.35 -12.05 6.87
N HIS A 218 11.28 -11.76 8.18
CA HIS A 218 11.78 -12.66 9.21
C HIS A 218 10.68 -13.27 10.08
N GLU A 219 9.52 -12.60 10.20
CA GLU A 219 8.45 -13.01 11.10
C GLU A 219 7.22 -13.57 10.38
N THR A 220 7.24 -13.63 9.03
CA THR A 220 6.08 -14.09 8.24
C THR A 220 6.51 -14.99 7.09
N ASN A 221 5.51 -15.68 6.49
CA ASN A 221 5.68 -16.42 5.24
C ASN A 221 5.24 -15.61 4.01
N VAL A 222 5.01 -14.32 4.14
CA VAL A 222 4.57 -13.43 3.05
C VAL A 222 5.71 -13.26 2.06
N HIS A 223 5.47 -13.51 0.78
CA HIS A 223 6.43 -13.19 -0.28
C HIS A 223 6.62 -11.68 -0.37
N LEU A 224 7.86 -11.23 -0.21
CA LEU A 224 8.21 -9.80 -0.21
C LEU A 224 8.94 -9.40 -1.49
N GLU A 225 8.45 -8.36 -2.15
CA GLU A 225 9.19 -7.57 -3.15
C GLU A 225 9.17 -6.10 -2.74
N VAL A 226 10.18 -5.34 -3.11
CA VAL A 226 10.34 -3.93 -2.71
C VAL A 226 10.38 -3.03 -3.94
N THR A 227 9.69 -1.90 -3.89
CA THR A 227 9.73 -0.89 -4.96
C THR A 227 10.26 0.44 -4.46
N THR A 228 11.17 1.03 -5.22
CA THR A 228 11.65 2.42 -5.03
C THR A 228 11.37 3.21 -6.30
N LEU A 229 10.47 4.20 -6.20
CA LEU A 229 10.24 5.18 -7.26
C LEU A 229 11.39 6.20 -7.21
N LEU A 230 12.25 6.21 -8.22
CA LEU A 230 13.36 7.15 -8.30
C LEU A 230 12.86 8.50 -8.83
N ILE A 231 13.17 9.57 -8.08
CA ILE A 231 12.80 10.95 -8.40
C ILE A 231 14.08 11.76 -8.54
N PRO A 232 14.40 12.29 -9.74
CA PRO A 232 15.64 13.00 -9.99
C PRO A 232 15.90 14.16 -9.03
N GLY A 233 17.10 14.17 -8.42
CA GLY A 233 17.53 15.18 -7.46
C GLY A 233 16.87 15.08 -6.07
N ARG A 234 16.13 13.99 -5.79
CA ARG A 234 15.44 13.81 -4.50
C ARG A 234 15.90 12.55 -3.75
N ASN A 235 15.92 11.39 -4.42
CA ASN A 235 16.27 10.09 -3.84
C ASN A 235 17.08 9.20 -4.80
N ASP A 236 17.65 9.79 -5.86
CA ASP A 236 18.38 9.07 -6.92
C ASP A 236 19.90 9.23 -6.83
N SER A 237 20.43 9.80 -5.74
CA SER A 237 21.88 9.94 -5.57
C SER A 237 22.55 8.56 -5.43
N PRO A 238 23.72 8.34 -6.07
CA PRO A 238 24.47 7.09 -5.93
C PRO A 238 24.74 6.70 -4.48
N ALA A 239 25.02 7.66 -3.62
CA ALA A 239 25.30 7.43 -2.20
C ALA A 239 24.08 6.93 -1.44
N GLU A 240 22.87 7.46 -1.72
CA GLU A 240 21.64 7.00 -1.07
C GLU A 240 21.26 5.60 -1.55
N ILE A 241 21.38 5.33 -2.85
CA ILE A 241 21.11 4.00 -3.42
C ILE A 241 22.09 2.96 -2.89
N ASP A 242 23.38 3.32 -2.76
CA ASP A 242 24.39 2.45 -2.16
C ASP A 242 24.04 2.10 -0.70
N ALA A 243 23.71 3.10 0.12
CA ALA A 243 23.30 2.87 1.51
C ALA A 243 22.03 2.02 1.61
N MET A 244 21.01 2.31 0.81
CA MET A 244 19.74 1.60 0.76
C MET A 244 19.92 0.12 0.40
N THR A 245 20.71 -0.16 -0.64
CA THR A 245 20.87 -1.53 -1.13
C THR A 245 21.82 -2.36 -0.26
N LYS A 246 22.83 -1.75 0.37
CA LYS A 246 23.63 -2.41 1.44
C LYS A 246 22.75 -2.79 2.63
N TRP A 247 21.89 -1.87 3.07
CA TRP A 247 20.92 -2.16 4.14
C TRP A 247 19.99 -3.30 3.73
N ALA A 248 19.48 -3.29 2.50
CA ALA A 248 18.60 -4.33 1.98
C ALA A 248 19.27 -5.72 2.01
N VAL A 249 20.47 -5.84 1.50
CA VAL A 249 21.23 -7.11 1.53
C VAL A 249 21.47 -7.59 2.96
N SER A 250 21.86 -6.68 3.86
CA SER A 250 22.18 -7.02 5.25
C SER A 250 20.96 -7.41 6.08
N ASN A 251 19.79 -6.80 5.83
CA ASN A 251 18.60 -6.98 6.66
C ASN A 251 17.53 -7.87 6.03
N LEU A 252 17.43 -7.89 4.67
CA LEU A 252 16.41 -8.67 3.97
C LEU A 252 17.01 -9.85 3.19
N GLY A 253 18.31 -9.82 2.95
CA GLY A 253 19.04 -10.82 2.18
C GLY A 253 19.15 -10.49 0.69
N PRO A 254 20.11 -11.16 -0.02
CA PRO A 254 20.44 -10.84 -1.41
C PRO A 254 19.35 -11.25 -2.43
N ASP A 255 18.42 -12.10 -2.04
CA ASP A 255 17.40 -12.67 -2.94
C ASP A 255 16.06 -11.90 -2.90
N VAL A 256 15.92 -10.85 -2.07
CA VAL A 256 14.73 -10.01 -2.08
C VAL A 256 14.63 -9.28 -3.43
N PRO A 257 13.54 -9.43 -4.20
CA PRO A 257 13.39 -8.72 -5.45
C PRO A 257 13.20 -7.22 -5.22
N TRP A 258 13.93 -6.41 -6.00
CA TRP A 258 13.92 -4.95 -5.90
C TRP A 258 13.57 -4.32 -7.23
N HIS A 259 12.63 -3.39 -7.21
CA HIS A 259 12.16 -2.68 -8.39
C HIS A 259 12.50 -1.20 -8.30
N PHE A 260 13.39 -0.72 -9.17
CA PHE A 260 13.57 0.71 -9.39
C PHE A 260 12.62 1.17 -10.48
N SER A 261 11.70 2.07 -10.12
CA SER A 261 10.65 2.54 -11.02
C SER A 261 10.85 4.00 -11.40
N ALA A 262 10.63 4.32 -12.67
CA ALA A 262 10.76 5.69 -13.18
C ALA A 262 9.59 6.55 -12.70
N TYR A 263 9.90 7.73 -12.15
CA TYR A 263 8.95 8.78 -11.88
C TYR A 263 8.57 9.52 -13.16
N ARG A 264 7.30 9.93 -13.24
CA ARG A 264 6.79 10.86 -14.24
C ARG A 264 6.06 12.01 -13.56
N PRO A 265 6.27 13.27 -13.98
CA PRO A 265 5.56 14.41 -13.45
C PRO A 265 4.04 14.25 -13.56
N THR A 266 3.33 14.78 -12.57
CA THR A 266 1.85 14.86 -12.57
C THR A 266 1.42 16.33 -12.56
N LEU A 267 0.15 16.59 -12.83
CA LEU A 267 -0.41 17.95 -12.74
C LEU A 267 -0.32 18.53 -11.32
N GLN A 268 -0.32 17.67 -10.30
CA GLN A 268 -0.26 18.09 -8.90
C GLN A 268 1.17 18.35 -8.42
N TRP A 269 2.16 17.74 -9.09
CA TRP A 269 3.56 17.90 -8.72
C TRP A 269 4.47 17.66 -9.93
N SER A 270 5.21 18.68 -10.31
CA SER A 270 6.11 18.70 -11.47
C SER A 270 7.48 19.29 -11.16
N GLU A 271 7.88 19.29 -9.87
CA GLU A 271 9.14 19.89 -9.42
C GLU A 271 10.38 19.09 -9.84
N ALA A 272 10.21 17.85 -10.27
CA ALA A 272 11.29 17.03 -10.80
C ALA A 272 10.98 16.63 -12.26
N PRO A 273 11.99 16.48 -13.13
CA PRO A 273 11.82 15.92 -14.46
C PRO A 273 11.50 14.41 -14.41
N PRO A 274 11.03 13.81 -15.53
CA PRO A 274 10.93 12.35 -15.62
C PRO A 274 12.28 11.69 -15.33
N THR A 275 12.27 10.52 -14.70
CA THR A 275 13.52 9.79 -14.41
C THR A 275 14.19 9.33 -15.70
N PRO A 276 15.44 9.73 -15.97
CA PRO A 276 16.20 9.20 -17.09
C PRO A 276 16.45 7.70 -16.95
N LEU A 277 16.56 6.99 -18.08
CA LEU A 277 16.90 5.56 -18.06
C LEU A 277 18.26 5.31 -17.42
N GLU A 278 19.22 6.21 -17.62
CA GLU A 278 20.56 6.16 -17.07
C GLU A 278 20.56 6.12 -15.53
N SER A 279 19.69 6.91 -14.88
CA SER A 279 19.55 6.88 -13.41
C SER A 279 19.07 5.51 -12.91
N LEU A 280 18.15 4.86 -13.65
CA LEU A 280 17.66 3.53 -13.32
C LEU A 280 18.73 2.45 -13.54
N LEU A 281 19.48 2.55 -14.63
CA LEU A 281 20.58 1.63 -14.93
C LEU A 281 21.71 1.77 -13.90
N GLN A 282 22.04 3.00 -13.50
CA GLN A 282 23.00 3.26 -12.43
C GLN A 282 22.55 2.67 -11.10
N ALA A 283 21.29 2.89 -10.72
CA ALA A 283 20.73 2.33 -9.50
C ALA A 283 20.77 0.80 -9.50
N LYS A 284 20.42 0.18 -10.62
CA LYS A 284 20.52 -1.27 -10.81
C LYS A 284 21.96 -1.75 -10.65
N SER A 285 22.92 -1.11 -11.31
CA SER A 285 24.35 -1.47 -11.23
C SER A 285 24.87 -1.39 -9.79
N ILE A 286 24.52 -0.33 -9.03
CA ILE A 286 24.89 -0.19 -7.61
C ILE A 286 24.28 -1.31 -6.77
N ALA A 287 23.02 -1.61 -6.98
CA ALA A 287 22.29 -2.65 -6.24
C ALA A 287 22.89 -4.04 -6.46
N GLU A 288 23.18 -4.38 -7.73
CA GLU A 288 23.84 -5.64 -8.11
C GLU A 288 25.27 -5.74 -7.55
N HIS A 289 26.02 -4.63 -7.59
CA HIS A 289 27.36 -4.55 -7.00
C HIS A 289 27.34 -4.81 -5.48
N ASN A 290 26.31 -4.31 -4.79
CA ASN A 290 26.10 -4.53 -3.36
C ASN A 290 25.57 -5.92 -3.02
N GLY A 291 25.23 -6.75 -4.02
CA GLY A 291 24.87 -8.15 -3.86
C GLY A 291 23.39 -8.47 -4.02
N LEU A 292 22.52 -7.52 -4.39
CA LEU A 292 21.14 -7.84 -4.76
C LEU A 292 21.12 -8.62 -6.08
N ARG A 293 20.47 -9.79 -6.09
CA ARG A 293 20.47 -10.72 -7.23
C ARG A 293 19.26 -10.55 -8.17
N ARG A 294 18.21 -9.88 -7.72
CA ARG A 294 16.94 -9.75 -8.45
C ARG A 294 16.53 -8.29 -8.53
N VAL A 295 17.11 -7.55 -9.49
CA VAL A 295 16.87 -6.11 -9.66
C VAL A 295 16.16 -5.85 -10.97
N HIS A 296 14.97 -5.25 -10.88
CA HIS A 296 14.08 -4.97 -11.99
C HIS A 296 13.92 -3.45 -12.21
N LEU A 297 13.67 -3.06 -13.46
CA LEU A 297 13.38 -1.67 -13.83
C LEU A 297 11.92 -1.55 -14.24
N GLY A 298 11.19 -0.60 -13.64
CA GLY A 298 9.77 -0.36 -13.87
C GLY A 298 9.48 0.99 -14.53
N ASN A 299 8.29 1.12 -15.12
CA ASN A 299 7.79 2.32 -15.79
C ASN A 299 8.67 2.83 -16.95
N VAL A 300 9.52 1.98 -17.53
CA VAL A 300 10.37 2.28 -18.69
C VAL A 300 10.08 1.33 -19.83
N ARG A 301 10.26 1.81 -21.07
CA ARG A 301 10.35 0.96 -22.25
C ARG A 301 11.83 0.72 -22.50
N ILE A 302 12.29 -0.48 -22.21
CA ILE A 302 13.60 -0.94 -22.64
C ILE A 302 13.37 -1.46 -24.07
N ALA A 303 13.97 -0.81 -25.08
CA ALA A 303 13.97 -1.36 -26.44
C ALA A 303 14.68 -2.73 -26.36
N SER A 304 13.97 -3.77 -26.75
CA SER A 304 14.49 -5.14 -26.90
C SER A 304 15.44 -5.23 -28.06
#